data_d0a0a09a249ed7740b8682d161fec9c4
#
_entry.id   d0a0a09a249ed7740b8682d161fec9c4
#
_cell.length_a   1.000
_cell.length_b   1.000
_cell.length_c   1.000
_cell.angle_alpha   90.00
_cell.angle_beta   90.00
_cell.angle_gamma   90.00
#
_symmetry.space_group_name_H-M   'P 1'
#
loop_
_entity.id
_entity.type
_entity.pdbx_description
1 polymer ?
#
loop_
_entity_poly.entity_id
_entity_poly.type
_entity_poly.pdbx_seq_one_letter_code
_entity_poly.pdbx_strand_id
1 'polypeptide(L)'
;MEIVKEFNEQYNFWVVKCTEGHKITTWNEGDDILKYRSFSIAYCPKDADLDAFHCVTDEEDARLLELQKEAIEKEIEKENNK
;
A
#
# COMPACT_ATOMS: atom_id res chain seq x y z
N MET A 1 -6.95 -4.51 -14.33
CA MET A 1 -6.98 -4.62 -12.85
C MET A 1 -7.88 -3.53 -12.28
N GLU A 2 -8.84 -3.94 -11.49
CA GLU A 2 -9.81 -3.01 -10.90
C GLU A 2 -9.84 -3.16 -9.38
N ILE A 3 -10.26 -2.11 -8.72
CA ILE A 3 -10.47 -2.11 -7.27
C ILE A 3 -11.93 -2.43 -6.97
N VAL A 4 -12.14 -3.42 -6.12
CA VAL A 4 -13.48 -3.78 -5.62
C VAL A 4 -13.63 -3.20 -4.21
N LYS A 5 -14.74 -2.54 -3.99
CA LYS A 5 -15.08 -1.91 -2.71
C LYS A 5 -16.41 -2.49 -2.24
N GLU A 6 -16.42 -3.19 -1.11
CA GLU A 6 -17.61 -3.76 -0.53
C GLU A 6 -17.80 -3.26 0.90
N PHE A 7 -18.98 -2.78 1.22
CA PHE A 7 -19.28 -2.33 2.56
C PHE A 7 -19.81 -3.49 3.40
N ASN A 8 -19.17 -3.73 4.54
CA ASN A 8 -19.61 -4.76 5.48
C ASN A 8 -20.48 -4.11 6.56
N GLU A 9 -21.79 -4.32 6.48
CA GLU A 9 -22.74 -3.72 7.41
C GLU A 9 -22.63 -4.27 8.83
N GLN A 10 -22.20 -5.53 8.96
CA GLN A 10 -22.05 -6.17 10.27
C GLN A 10 -20.98 -5.48 11.11
N TYR A 11 -19.85 -5.14 10.49
CA TYR A 11 -18.71 -4.53 11.19
C TYR A 11 -18.56 -3.05 10.88
N ASN A 12 -19.42 -2.50 10.02
CA ASN A 12 -19.46 -1.08 9.67
C ASN A 12 -18.13 -0.55 9.09
N PHE A 13 -17.53 -1.32 8.18
CA PHE A 13 -16.30 -0.91 7.48
C PHE A 13 -16.33 -1.35 6.02
N TRP A 14 -15.46 -0.72 5.22
CA TRP A 14 -15.27 -1.08 3.82
C TRP A 14 -14.17 -2.11 3.69
N VAL A 15 -14.40 -3.08 2.78
CA VAL A 15 -13.37 -4.04 2.37
C VAL A 15 -12.96 -3.67 0.95
N VAL A 16 -11.67 -3.41 0.75
CA VAL A 16 -11.12 -2.98 -0.54
C VAL A 16 -10.06 -3.99 -0.96
N LYS A 17 -10.16 -4.46 -2.20
CA LYS A 17 -9.24 -5.45 -2.76
C LYS A 17 -9.14 -5.31 -4.27
N CYS A 18 -8.08 -5.89 -4.86
CA CYS A 18 -7.94 -5.96 -6.32
C CYS A 18 -8.70 -7.17 -6.85
N THR A 19 -9.39 -7.01 -7.99
CA THR A 19 -10.17 -8.08 -8.63
C THR A 19 -9.31 -9.27 -9.03
N GLU A 20 -8.02 -9.06 -9.32
CA GLU A 20 -7.11 -10.10 -9.75
C GLU A 20 -6.22 -10.64 -8.64
N GLY A 21 -6.48 -10.25 -7.41
CA GLY A 21 -5.71 -10.72 -6.26
C GLY A 21 -4.35 -10.05 -6.08
N HIS A 22 -4.07 -9.00 -6.82
CA HIS A 22 -2.84 -8.23 -6.66
C HIS A 22 -2.92 -7.38 -5.39
N LYS A 23 -1.77 -6.83 -4.99
CA LYS A 23 -1.73 -5.90 -3.87
C LYS A 23 -2.36 -4.57 -4.25
N ILE A 24 -2.83 -3.84 -3.25
CA ILE A 24 -3.35 -2.49 -3.41
C ILE A 24 -2.59 -1.54 -2.49
N THR A 25 -2.49 -0.28 -2.89
CA THR A 25 -1.78 0.74 -2.12
C THR A 25 -2.38 2.10 -2.36
N THR A 26 -2.19 3.01 -1.42
CA THR A 26 -2.52 4.43 -1.57
C THR A 26 -1.28 5.26 -1.89
N TRP A 27 -0.10 4.65 -1.90
CA TRP A 27 1.17 5.32 -2.22
C TRP A 27 1.24 5.62 -3.72
N ASN A 28 1.70 6.81 -4.06
CA ASN A 28 1.87 7.24 -5.44
C ASN A 28 3.34 7.44 -5.77
N GLU A 29 3.69 7.27 -7.05
CA GLU A 29 5.05 7.49 -7.51
C GLU A 29 5.46 8.94 -7.23
N GLY A 30 6.63 9.10 -6.62
CA GLY A 30 7.10 10.40 -6.19
C GLY A 30 6.93 10.66 -4.69
N ASP A 31 6.10 9.87 -4.01
CA ASP A 31 5.98 9.93 -2.57
C ASP A 31 7.19 9.32 -1.88
N ASP A 32 7.36 9.62 -0.61
CA ASP A 32 8.44 9.05 0.20
C ASP A 32 8.33 7.53 0.24
N ILE A 33 9.34 6.83 -0.28
CA ILE A 33 9.34 5.37 -0.36
C ILE A 33 9.25 4.72 1.02
N LEU A 34 9.69 5.39 2.07
CA LEU A 34 9.59 4.87 3.43
C LEU A 34 8.15 4.75 3.89
N LYS A 35 7.23 5.46 3.25
CA LYS A 35 5.80 5.42 3.57
C LYS A 35 5.05 4.39 2.72
N TYR A 36 5.72 3.74 1.79
CA TYR A 36 5.08 2.75 0.93
C TYR A 36 4.54 1.59 1.75
N ARG A 37 3.27 1.26 1.53
CA ARG A 37 2.62 0.09 2.12
C ARG A 37 1.68 -0.50 1.10
N SER A 38 1.65 -1.82 1.03
CA SER A 38 0.73 -2.55 0.18
C SER A 38 -0.08 -3.54 1.01
N PHE A 39 -1.26 -3.85 0.53
CA PHE A 39 -2.20 -4.72 1.24
C PHE A 39 -2.82 -5.71 0.28
N SER A 40 -3.03 -6.95 0.73
CA SER A 40 -3.84 -7.90 -0.04
C SER A 40 -5.32 -7.51 0.05
N ILE A 41 -5.74 -7.10 1.24
CA ILE A 41 -7.08 -6.60 1.52
C ILE A 41 -6.93 -5.44 2.49
N ALA A 42 -7.60 -4.34 2.23
CA ALA A 42 -7.62 -3.18 3.13
C ALA A 42 -8.98 -3.06 3.79
N TYR A 43 -8.98 -2.73 5.07
CA TYR A 43 -10.20 -2.49 5.85
C TYR A 43 -10.22 -1.01 6.23
N CYS A 44 -11.24 -0.30 5.79
CA CYS A 44 -11.30 1.15 5.94
C CYS A 44 -12.56 1.59 6.65
N PRO A 45 -12.50 2.64 7.48
CA PRO A 45 -13.70 3.14 8.13
C PRO A 45 -14.71 3.66 7.11
N LYS A 46 -15.95 3.83 7.55
CA LYS A 46 -17.07 4.19 6.68
C LYS A 46 -16.82 5.46 5.86
N ASP A 47 -16.14 6.43 6.43
CA ASP A 47 -15.89 7.74 5.83
C ASP A 47 -14.49 7.89 5.22
N ALA A 48 -13.77 6.78 5.02
CA ALA A 48 -12.45 6.80 4.40
C ALA A 48 -12.53 7.12 2.91
N ASP A 49 -11.48 7.76 2.40
CA ASP A 49 -11.34 8.00 0.96
C ASP A 49 -10.86 6.73 0.26
N LEU A 50 -11.78 6.02 -0.37
CA LEU A 50 -11.46 4.77 -1.05
C LEU A 50 -10.89 4.98 -2.46
N ASP A 51 -11.03 6.17 -3.01
CA ASP A 51 -10.55 6.47 -4.37
C ASP A 51 -9.02 6.59 -4.44
N ALA A 52 -8.37 6.72 -3.28
CA ALA A 52 -6.91 6.78 -3.21
C ALA A 52 -6.24 5.43 -3.49
N PHE A 53 -6.99 4.33 -3.41
CA PHE A 53 -6.43 2.99 -3.63
C PHE A 53 -6.26 2.68 -5.11
N HIS A 54 -5.16 2.02 -5.45
CA HIS A 54 -4.94 1.50 -6.79
C HIS A 54 -4.18 0.17 -6.71
N CYS A 55 -4.28 -0.62 -7.78
CA CYS A 55 -3.62 -1.92 -7.84
C CYS A 55 -2.12 -1.77 -8.11
N VAL A 56 -1.33 -2.66 -7.52
CA VAL A 56 0.11 -2.76 -7.78
C VAL A 56 0.37 -4.19 -8.23
N THR A 57 1.09 -4.37 -9.34
CA THR A 57 1.47 -5.71 -9.77
C THR A 57 2.47 -6.30 -8.77
N ASP A 58 2.58 -7.64 -8.77
CA ASP A 58 3.52 -8.32 -7.89
C ASP A 58 4.96 -7.85 -8.15
N GLU A 59 5.30 -7.60 -9.41
CA GLU A 59 6.62 -7.11 -9.80
C GLU A 59 6.87 -5.70 -9.27
N GLU A 60 5.90 -4.82 -9.40
CA GLU A 60 6.00 -3.46 -8.90
C GLU A 60 6.09 -3.42 -7.37
N ASP A 61 5.28 -4.23 -6.70
CA ASP A 61 5.30 -4.34 -5.25
C ASP A 61 6.68 -4.81 -4.77
N ALA A 62 7.22 -5.86 -5.39
CA ALA A 62 8.55 -6.38 -5.05
C ALA A 62 9.63 -5.31 -5.25
N ARG A 63 9.56 -4.58 -6.35
CA ARG A 63 10.52 -3.51 -6.66
C ARG A 63 10.44 -2.38 -5.64
N LEU A 64 9.23 -1.96 -5.29
CA LEU A 64 9.02 -0.87 -4.34
C LEU A 64 9.47 -1.27 -2.93
N LEU A 65 9.23 -2.51 -2.53
CA LEU A 65 9.70 -3.03 -1.26
C LEU A 65 11.23 -3.10 -1.21
N GLU A 66 11.86 -3.45 -2.33
CA GLU A 66 13.32 -3.45 -2.45
C GLU A 66 13.89 -2.04 -2.30
N LEU A 67 13.28 -1.07 -2.97
CA LEU A 67 13.68 0.34 -2.86
C LEU A 67 13.51 0.85 -1.42
N GLN A 68 12.42 0.46 -0.77
CA GLN A 68 12.18 0.81 0.62
C GLN A 68 13.25 0.23 1.53
N LYS A 69 13.61 -1.03 1.30
CA LYS A 69 14.66 -1.70 2.08
C LYS A 69 15.99 -0.98 1.94
N GLU A 70 16.35 -0.61 0.72
CA GLU A 70 17.58 0.16 0.46
C GLU A 70 17.56 1.51 1.16
N ALA A 71 16.42 2.19 1.14
CA ALA A 71 16.27 3.47 1.80
C ALA A 71 16.41 3.35 3.33
N ILE A 72 15.84 2.29 3.91
CA ILE A 72 15.97 2.02 5.34
C ILE A 72 17.43 1.76 5.70
N GLU A 73 18.11 0.97 4.90
CA GLU A 73 19.55 0.67 5.13
C GLU A 73 20.41 1.92 5.07
N LYS A 74 20.12 2.83 4.16
CA LYS A 74 20.82 4.12 4.07
C LYS A 74 20.56 4.99 5.27
N GLU A 75 19.35 5.01 5.79
CA GLU A 75 19.02 5.78 7.01
C GLU A 75 19.77 5.24 8.22
N ILE A 76 19.81 3.92 8.38
CA ILE A 76 20.54 3.27 9.48
C ILE A 76 22.04 3.56 9.38
N GLU A 77 22.60 3.40 8.19
CA GLU A 77 24.02 3.66 7.92
C GLU A 77 24.38 5.11 8.22
N LYS A 78 23.53 6.05 7.85
CA LYS A 78 23.72 7.47 8.09
C LYS A 78 23.71 7.80 9.59
N GLU A 79 22.85 7.14 10.37
CA GLU A 79 22.82 7.31 11.82
C GLU A 79 24.05 6.72 12.51
N ASN A 80 24.57 5.61 11.98
CA ASN A 80 25.72 4.94 12.56
C ASN A 80 27.06 5.59 12.23
N ASN A 81 27.09 6.52 11.29
CA ASN A 81 28.30 7.18 10.80
C ASN A 81 28.55 8.54 11.44
N LYS A 82 28.30 8.66 12.70
CA LYS A 82 28.57 9.91 13.41
C LYS A 82 30.01 9.97 13.94
#